data_4123861be2fbed19a444b6b523bbca68
#
_entry.id   4123861be2fbed19a444b6b523bbca68
#
_cell.length_a   1.000
_cell.length_b   1.000
_cell.length_c   1.000
_cell.angle_alpha   90.00
_cell.angle_beta   90.00
_cell.angle_gamma   90.00
#
_symmetry.space_group_name_H-M   'P 1'
#
loop_
_entity.id
_entity.type
_entity.pdbx_description
1 polymer ?
#
loop_
_entity_poly.entity_id
_entity_poly.type
_entity_poly.pdbx_seq_one_letter_code
_entity_poly.pdbx_strand_id
1 'polypeptide(L)'
;NNNGGDIDAFVKEYEHRNVYFYNDGCIKKILASEKNIMLTTDLVNAALGLIGSDRITNPKLVNPFIPGELGYRGVEPDILLTNDRDGDTPRDRISIEVQHEDKRVFRDRLVLYVARLTSNMARKGENPRLENLNVVGFQFFDAFPESANYRHTVQLRNQEQQVYFDRQTVTLIEVEKFFRKAERFADDSSRLAQWLRAIDTLNREADFSEFANDPVFKVLQNEVKLCRFSSRYLMTVDMSDFDKAMERYEAITEIAKKMRDMGADMSLIVKVTGLSEKTIREL
;
A
#
# COMPACT_ATOMS: atom_id res chain seq x y z
N ASN A 1 -4.73 14.04 -30.40
CA ASN A 1 -3.75 14.85 -29.68
C ASN A 1 -4.36 16.04 -28.91
N ASN A 2 -5.58 15.88 -28.35
CA ASN A 2 -6.27 16.95 -27.61
C ASN A 2 -6.65 16.55 -26.19
N ASN A 3 -5.95 15.56 -25.58
CA ASN A 3 -6.33 15.03 -24.26
C ASN A 3 -5.82 15.87 -23.07
N GLY A 4 -4.95 16.85 -23.27
CA GLY A 4 -4.40 17.66 -22.18
C GLY A 4 -5.42 18.62 -21.53
N GLY A 5 -6.29 19.22 -22.31
CA GLY A 5 -7.31 20.15 -21.81
C GLY A 5 -8.44 19.48 -21.05
N ASP A 6 -8.74 18.23 -21.37
CA ASP A 6 -9.80 17.44 -20.73
C ASP A 6 -9.38 16.99 -19.33
N ILE A 7 -8.11 16.63 -19.15
CA ILE A 7 -7.56 16.22 -17.85
C ILE A 7 -7.40 17.42 -16.92
N ASP A 8 -6.97 18.58 -17.40
CA ASP A 8 -6.85 19.77 -16.58
C ASP A 8 -8.21 20.28 -16.10
N ALA A 9 -9.23 20.21 -16.96
CA ALA A 9 -10.61 20.52 -16.59
C ALA A 9 -11.12 19.52 -15.53
N PHE A 10 -10.88 18.24 -15.72
CA PHE A 10 -11.21 17.18 -14.76
C PHE A 10 -10.51 17.37 -13.40
N VAL A 11 -9.20 17.62 -13.40
CA VAL A 11 -8.45 17.85 -12.15
C VAL A 11 -9.02 19.06 -11.39
N LYS A 12 -9.40 20.14 -12.10
CA LYS A 12 -9.97 21.33 -11.47
C LYS A 12 -11.36 21.08 -10.89
N GLU A 13 -12.19 20.29 -11.56
CA GLU A 13 -13.52 19.89 -11.06
C GLU A 13 -13.43 18.98 -9.83
N TYR A 14 -12.45 18.07 -9.83
CA TYR A 14 -12.30 17.03 -8.80
C TYR A 14 -11.09 17.23 -7.88
N GLU A 15 -10.48 18.42 -7.84
CA GLU A 15 -9.27 18.72 -7.07
C GLU A 15 -9.38 18.41 -5.56
N HIS A 16 -10.60 18.41 -5.03
CA HIS A 16 -10.89 18.11 -3.63
C HIS A 16 -11.00 16.60 -3.35
N ARG A 17 -11.12 15.77 -4.39
CA ARG A 17 -11.23 14.32 -4.27
C ARG A 17 -9.90 13.66 -3.95
N ASN A 18 -9.98 12.40 -3.54
CA ASN A 18 -8.81 11.58 -3.26
C ASN A 18 -8.48 10.69 -4.48
N VAL A 19 -7.18 10.46 -4.71
CA VAL A 19 -6.74 9.38 -5.61
C VAL A 19 -6.93 8.03 -4.92
N TYR A 20 -7.11 6.98 -5.70
CA TYR A 20 -7.09 5.62 -5.17
C TYR A 20 -5.67 5.28 -4.72
N PHE A 21 -5.49 5.11 -3.40
CA PHE A 21 -4.16 4.99 -2.79
C PHE A 21 -3.33 3.83 -3.37
N TYR A 22 -3.97 2.66 -3.59
CA TYR A 22 -3.27 1.48 -4.09
C TYR A 22 -3.03 1.47 -5.60
N ASN A 23 -3.35 2.53 -6.32
CA ASN A 23 -2.88 2.69 -7.69
C ASN A 23 -1.35 2.76 -7.70
N ASP A 24 -0.71 2.00 -8.59
CA ASP A 24 0.75 1.86 -8.68
C ASP A 24 1.48 3.21 -8.74
N GLY A 25 1.01 4.11 -9.60
CA GLY A 25 1.58 5.45 -9.70
C GLY A 25 1.32 6.31 -8.45
N CYS A 26 0.15 6.20 -7.82
CA CYS A 26 -0.20 6.98 -6.65
C CYS A 26 0.60 6.55 -5.43
N ILE A 27 0.68 5.25 -5.16
CA ILE A 27 1.45 4.73 -4.02
C ILE A 27 2.94 5.06 -4.13
N LYS A 28 3.52 4.92 -5.32
CA LYS A 28 4.91 5.32 -5.59
C LYS A 28 5.12 6.81 -5.33
N LYS A 29 4.25 7.67 -5.83
CA LYS A 29 4.37 9.13 -5.61
C LYS A 29 4.22 9.51 -4.15
N ILE A 30 3.33 8.87 -3.40
CA ILE A 30 3.09 9.18 -1.99
C ILE A 30 4.20 8.62 -1.11
N LEU A 31 4.52 7.33 -1.24
CA LEU A 31 5.44 6.64 -0.35
C LEU A 31 6.91 6.68 -0.81
N ALA A 32 7.20 6.69 -2.12
CA ALA A 32 8.57 6.81 -2.61
C ALA A 32 9.00 8.30 -2.72
N SER A 33 8.73 9.07 -1.68
CA SER A 33 9.04 10.50 -1.60
C SER A 33 9.78 10.81 -0.30
N GLU A 34 10.96 11.45 -0.41
CA GLU A 34 11.72 11.89 0.76
C GLU A 34 10.89 12.82 1.67
N LYS A 35 10.03 13.64 1.08
CA LYS A 35 9.10 14.51 1.83
C LYS A 35 8.16 13.72 2.72
N ASN A 36 7.77 12.54 2.28
CA ASN A 36 6.76 11.69 2.91
C ASN A 36 7.38 10.46 3.60
N ILE A 37 8.69 10.45 3.81
CA ILE A 37 9.41 9.31 4.39
C ILE A 37 8.82 8.85 5.73
N MET A 38 8.21 9.76 6.48
CA MET A 38 7.49 9.44 7.71
C MET A 38 6.31 8.49 7.47
N LEU A 39 5.54 8.69 6.40
CA LEU A 39 4.44 7.80 6.03
C LEU A 39 4.96 6.38 5.75
N THR A 40 6.01 6.31 4.94
CA THR A 40 6.62 5.04 4.53
C THR A 40 7.24 4.31 5.71
N THR A 41 7.90 5.05 6.60
CA THR A 41 8.49 4.51 7.83
C THR A 41 7.42 3.91 8.74
N ASP A 42 6.33 4.64 8.97
CA ASP A 42 5.25 4.17 9.85
C ASP A 42 4.52 2.97 9.24
N LEU A 43 4.21 3.01 7.94
CA LEU A 43 3.58 1.88 7.24
C LEU A 43 4.44 0.62 7.26
N VAL A 44 5.75 0.74 7.02
CA VAL A 44 6.68 -0.39 7.06
C VAL A 44 6.73 -1.00 8.46
N ASN A 45 6.88 -0.18 9.50
CA ASN A 45 6.88 -0.65 10.88
C ASN A 45 5.56 -1.35 11.24
N ALA A 46 4.43 -0.79 10.78
CA ALA A 46 3.12 -1.39 10.97
C ALA A 46 2.98 -2.74 10.25
N ALA A 47 3.37 -2.79 8.97
CA ALA A 47 3.30 -4.00 8.15
C ALA A 47 4.18 -5.12 8.69
N LEU A 48 5.40 -4.80 9.13
CA LEU A 48 6.34 -5.76 9.71
C LEU A 48 6.04 -6.07 11.19
N GLY A 49 5.20 -5.26 11.86
CA GLY A 49 4.88 -5.41 13.28
C GLY A 49 6.08 -5.12 14.19
N LEU A 50 6.94 -4.18 13.78
CA LEU A 50 8.15 -3.85 14.51
C LEU A 50 7.85 -2.91 15.68
N ILE A 51 8.42 -3.21 16.84
CA ILE A 51 8.26 -2.44 18.08
C ILE A 51 9.62 -2.16 18.73
N GLY A 52 9.66 -1.16 19.58
CA GLY A 52 10.86 -0.84 20.37
C GLY A 52 12.11 -0.60 19.50
N SER A 53 13.21 -1.22 19.85
CA SER A 53 14.51 -1.13 19.16
C SER A 53 14.52 -1.73 17.74
N ASP A 54 13.56 -2.61 17.43
CA ASP A 54 13.51 -3.27 16.12
C ASP A 54 12.90 -2.37 15.05
N ARG A 55 12.28 -1.25 15.44
CA ARG A 55 11.68 -0.31 14.49
C ARG A 55 12.70 0.21 13.48
N ILE A 56 12.23 0.37 12.27
CA ILE A 56 12.88 1.19 11.25
C ILE A 56 12.71 2.66 11.69
N THR A 57 13.80 3.42 11.76
CA THR A 57 13.77 4.79 12.29
C THR A 57 14.24 5.84 11.31
N ASN A 58 15.17 5.50 10.42
CA ASN A 58 15.78 6.43 9.47
C ASN A 58 15.98 5.76 8.10
N PRO A 59 14.91 5.29 7.45
CA PRO A 59 15.06 4.67 6.14
C PRO A 59 15.42 5.70 5.08
N LYS A 60 16.15 5.23 4.07
CA LYS A 60 16.52 5.99 2.87
C LYS A 60 15.92 5.32 1.66
N LEU A 61 15.28 6.11 0.82
CA LEU A 61 14.84 5.65 -0.50
C LEU A 61 16.05 5.34 -1.37
N VAL A 62 15.99 4.24 -2.08
CA VAL A 62 17.02 3.86 -3.06
C VAL A 62 16.36 3.55 -4.40
N ASN A 63 17.16 3.63 -5.48
CA ASN A 63 16.67 3.28 -6.79
C ASN A 63 16.16 1.83 -6.79
N PRO A 64 14.89 1.57 -7.10
CA PRO A 64 14.31 0.24 -7.07
C PRO A 64 14.81 -0.65 -8.20
N PHE A 65 15.33 -0.08 -9.30
CA PHE A 65 15.76 -0.87 -10.43
C PHE A 65 17.03 -1.69 -10.13
N ILE A 66 16.89 -3.02 -10.23
CA ILE A 66 17.99 -3.97 -10.10
C ILE A 66 18.20 -4.64 -11.45
N PRO A 67 19.31 -4.35 -12.16
CA PRO A 67 19.55 -4.90 -13.47
C PRO A 67 19.66 -6.43 -13.43
N GLY A 68 19.18 -7.06 -14.49
CA GLY A 68 19.44 -8.48 -14.73
C GLY A 68 20.85 -8.68 -15.25
N GLU A 69 21.34 -9.92 -15.19
CA GLU A 69 22.51 -10.34 -15.93
C GLU A 69 22.18 -10.48 -17.43
N LEU A 70 23.21 -10.58 -18.26
CA LEU A 70 23.05 -10.73 -19.70
C LEU A 70 22.10 -11.90 -20.03
N GLY A 71 21.02 -11.61 -20.73
CA GLY A 71 19.97 -12.58 -21.06
C GLY A 71 18.90 -12.84 -19.98
N TYR A 72 19.02 -12.20 -18.82
CA TYR A 72 18.03 -12.31 -17.73
C TYR A 72 17.34 -11.01 -17.42
N ARG A 73 16.07 -11.10 -17.04
CA ARG A 73 15.25 -9.94 -16.70
C ARG A 73 15.73 -9.29 -15.39
N GLY A 74 15.87 -7.96 -15.39
CA GLY A 74 15.97 -7.16 -14.17
C GLY A 74 14.68 -7.19 -13.36
N VAL A 75 14.74 -6.68 -12.13
CA VAL A 75 13.56 -6.50 -11.25
C VAL A 75 13.49 -5.05 -10.82
N GLU A 76 12.26 -4.57 -10.66
CA GLU A 76 11.97 -3.21 -10.21
C GLU A 76 10.82 -3.27 -9.20
N PRO A 77 11.12 -3.40 -7.91
CA PRO A 77 10.13 -3.23 -6.85
C PRO A 77 9.42 -1.89 -6.92
N ASP A 78 8.19 -1.81 -6.42
CA ASP A 78 7.46 -0.55 -6.40
C ASP A 78 8.18 0.49 -5.54
N ILE A 79 8.65 0.08 -4.36
CA ILE A 79 9.45 0.94 -3.47
C ILE A 79 10.57 0.11 -2.87
N LEU A 80 11.78 0.67 -2.82
CA LEU A 80 12.95 0.08 -2.18
C LEU A 80 13.57 1.05 -1.19
N LEU A 81 13.82 0.55 0.03
CA LEU A 81 14.39 1.30 1.13
C LEU A 81 15.61 0.56 1.71
N THR A 82 16.50 1.33 2.29
CA THR A 82 17.54 0.82 3.20
C THR A 82 17.46 1.55 4.53
N ASN A 83 17.80 0.87 5.62
CA ASN A 83 17.90 1.46 6.95
C ASN A 83 19.15 0.94 7.64
N ASP A 84 20.04 1.86 7.97
CA ASP A 84 21.27 1.53 8.69
C ASP A 84 20.92 1.23 10.15
N ARG A 85 21.53 0.20 10.71
CA ARG A 85 21.42 -0.20 12.12
C ARG A 85 22.70 0.13 12.88
N ASP A 86 22.58 0.34 14.16
CA ASP A 86 23.74 0.60 15.01
C ASP A 86 24.62 -0.64 15.21
N GLY A 87 25.91 -0.41 15.41
CA GLY A 87 26.90 -1.44 15.69
C GLY A 87 27.11 -2.43 14.55
N ASP A 88 27.24 -3.70 14.91
CA ASP A 88 27.46 -4.81 13.97
C ASP A 88 26.14 -5.39 13.39
N THR A 89 25.00 -4.81 13.72
CA THR A 89 23.70 -5.27 13.20
C THR A 89 23.64 -5.05 11.69
N PRO A 90 23.28 -6.07 10.90
CA PRO A 90 23.13 -5.92 9.47
C PRO A 90 22.10 -4.84 9.13
N ARG A 91 22.40 -4.06 8.07
CA ARG A 91 21.45 -3.10 7.48
C ARG A 91 20.14 -3.78 7.09
N ASP A 92 19.05 -3.06 7.18
CA ASP A 92 17.79 -3.49 6.60
C ASP A 92 17.69 -3.07 5.13
N ARG A 93 17.12 -3.96 4.32
CA ARG A 93 16.64 -3.69 2.98
C ARG A 93 15.17 -4.05 2.92
N ILE A 94 14.34 -3.08 2.56
CA ILE A 94 12.89 -3.24 2.60
C ILE A 94 12.34 -2.96 1.20
N SER A 95 11.60 -3.93 0.66
CA SER A 95 10.85 -3.81 -0.58
C SER A 95 9.36 -3.77 -0.28
N ILE A 96 8.63 -2.86 -0.94
CA ILE A 96 7.16 -2.81 -0.89
C ILE A 96 6.63 -3.09 -2.29
N GLU A 97 5.62 -3.95 -2.36
CA GLU A 97 4.94 -4.37 -3.58
C GLU A 97 3.44 -4.26 -3.40
N VAL A 98 2.73 -3.84 -4.45
CA VAL A 98 1.27 -3.87 -4.50
C VAL A 98 0.81 -4.74 -5.66
N GLN A 99 -0.14 -5.65 -5.41
CA GLN A 99 -0.61 -6.59 -6.42
C GLN A 99 -2.11 -6.76 -6.37
N HIS A 100 -2.80 -6.35 -7.44
CA HIS A 100 -4.25 -6.40 -7.55
C HIS A 100 -4.81 -7.73 -8.01
N GLU A 101 -4.08 -8.48 -8.82
CA GLU A 101 -4.56 -9.71 -9.43
C GLU A 101 -3.74 -10.92 -8.99
N ASP A 102 -4.42 -12.04 -8.68
CA ASP A 102 -3.78 -13.33 -8.48
C ASP A 102 -3.35 -13.91 -9.84
N LYS A 103 -2.21 -13.42 -10.31
CA LYS A 103 -1.53 -14.07 -11.44
C LYS A 103 -0.61 -15.13 -10.84
N ARG A 104 -0.71 -16.37 -11.31
CA ARG A 104 0.25 -17.44 -10.95
C ARG A 104 1.70 -16.95 -11.04
N VAL A 105 1.95 -16.07 -11.98
CA VAL A 105 3.24 -15.39 -12.21
C VAL A 105 3.66 -14.49 -11.04
N PHE A 106 2.72 -14.05 -10.17
CA PHE A 106 3.09 -13.16 -9.06
C PHE A 106 3.94 -13.84 -8.01
N ARG A 107 3.61 -15.08 -7.63
CA ARG A 107 4.42 -15.85 -6.67
C ARG A 107 5.83 -16.09 -7.20
N ASP A 108 5.94 -16.49 -8.48
CA ASP A 108 7.23 -16.66 -9.15
C ASP A 108 8.00 -15.34 -9.21
N ARG A 109 7.31 -14.24 -9.51
CA ARG A 109 7.89 -12.89 -9.54
C ARG A 109 8.40 -12.47 -8.16
N LEU A 110 7.63 -12.71 -7.10
CA LEU A 110 8.02 -12.38 -5.73
C LEU A 110 9.26 -13.18 -5.30
N VAL A 111 9.30 -14.47 -5.61
CA VAL A 111 10.48 -15.33 -5.36
C VAL A 111 11.68 -14.82 -6.15
N LEU A 112 11.49 -14.44 -7.42
CA LEU A 112 12.54 -13.84 -8.24
C LEU A 112 13.05 -12.52 -7.64
N TYR A 113 12.16 -11.65 -7.14
CA TYR A 113 12.54 -10.39 -6.48
C TYR A 113 13.38 -10.65 -5.24
N VAL A 114 12.94 -11.55 -4.37
CA VAL A 114 13.69 -11.97 -3.18
C VAL A 114 15.08 -12.48 -3.56
N ALA A 115 15.16 -13.37 -4.56
CA ALA A 115 16.43 -13.92 -5.03
C ALA A 115 17.38 -12.84 -5.59
N ARG A 116 16.86 -11.92 -6.39
CA ARG A 116 17.63 -10.82 -6.99
C ARG A 116 18.10 -9.81 -5.95
N LEU A 117 17.22 -9.41 -5.05
CA LEU A 117 17.56 -8.52 -3.93
C LEU A 117 18.66 -9.15 -3.07
N THR A 118 18.54 -10.44 -2.77
CA THR A 118 19.54 -11.18 -1.98
C THR A 118 20.87 -11.30 -2.72
N SER A 119 20.85 -11.70 -3.99
CA SER A 119 22.08 -11.86 -4.78
C SER A 119 22.83 -10.55 -4.95
N ASN A 120 22.12 -9.41 -5.02
CA ASN A 120 22.72 -8.09 -5.16
C ASN A 120 23.41 -7.58 -3.88
N MET A 121 23.26 -8.28 -2.75
CA MET A 121 23.97 -7.96 -1.50
C MET A 121 25.38 -8.60 -1.46
N ALA A 122 25.62 -9.65 -2.26
CA ALA A 122 26.89 -10.37 -2.27
C ALA A 122 27.87 -9.73 -3.28
N ARG A 123 29.06 -9.39 -2.83
CA ARG A 123 30.13 -8.86 -3.69
C ARG A 123 31.13 -9.94 -4.04
N LYS A 124 31.66 -9.88 -5.26
CA LYS A 124 32.72 -10.81 -5.71
C LYS A 124 33.97 -10.62 -4.85
N GLY A 125 34.47 -11.73 -4.31
CA GLY A 125 35.72 -11.75 -3.52
C GLY A 125 35.55 -11.46 -2.03
N GLU A 126 34.34 -11.22 -1.57
CA GLU A 126 34.01 -11.06 -0.14
C GLU A 126 33.21 -12.26 0.37
N ASN A 127 33.37 -12.59 1.66
CA ASN A 127 32.44 -13.51 2.32
C ASN A 127 31.06 -12.85 2.38
N PRO A 128 30.00 -13.50 1.92
CA PRO A 128 28.68 -12.87 1.89
C PRO A 128 28.17 -12.60 3.30
N ARG A 129 28.01 -11.32 3.62
CA ARG A 129 27.29 -10.86 4.81
C ARG A 129 26.00 -10.21 4.34
N LEU A 130 24.94 -11.02 4.26
CA LEU A 130 23.65 -10.54 3.77
C LEU A 130 23.01 -9.54 4.73
N GLU A 131 22.32 -8.55 4.18
CA GLU A 131 21.48 -7.60 4.90
C GLU A 131 20.18 -8.28 5.38
N ASN A 132 19.43 -7.61 6.25
CA ASN A 132 18.07 -8.04 6.61
C ASN A 132 17.12 -7.68 5.47
N LEU A 133 16.66 -8.66 4.72
CA LEU A 133 15.71 -8.45 3.62
C LEU A 133 14.28 -8.65 4.10
N ASN A 134 13.49 -7.58 4.03
CA ASN A 134 12.07 -7.58 4.31
C ASN A 134 11.29 -7.20 3.05
N VAL A 135 10.47 -8.08 2.53
CA VAL A 135 9.57 -7.81 1.41
C VAL A 135 8.15 -7.74 1.94
N VAL A 136 7.48 -6.62 1.71
CA VAL A 136 6.09 -6.38 2.11
C VAL A 136 5.22 -6.36 0.86
N GLY A 137 4.29 -7.29 0.76
CA GLY A 137 3.33 -7.38 -0.34
C GLY A 137 1.91 -7.05 0.12
N PHE A 138 1.32 -5.98 -0.42
CA PHE A 138 -0.11 -5.71 -0.29
C PHE A 138 -0.84 -6.39 -1.44
N GLN A 139 -1.74 -7.33 -1.12
CA GLN A 139 -2.41 -8.19 -2.08
C GLN A 139 -3.93 -8.03 -2.00
N PHE A 140 -4.57 -7.96 -3.17
CA PHE A 140 -6.02 -7.86 -3.32
C PHE A 140 -6.65 -9.21 -3.69
N PHE A 141 -6.01 -10.29 -3.27
CA PHE A 141 -6.46 -11.68 -3.41
C PHE A 141 -5.96 -12.51 -2.24
N ASP A 142 -6.55 -13.69 -2.03
CA ASP A 142 -6.16 -14.61 -0.97
C ASP A 142 -4.99 -15.51 -1.45
N ALA A 143 -3.77 -15.22 -0.98
CA ALA A 143 -2.63 -16.12 -1.18
C ALA A 143 -2.72 -17.38 -0.32
N PHE A 144 -3.40 -17.25 0.83
CA PHE A 144 -3.64 -18.33 1.79
C PHE A 144 -5.13 -18.44 2.12
N PRO A 145 -5.97 -19.00 1.20
CA PRO A 145 -7.43 -19.02 1.36
C PRO A 145 -7.89 -19.76 2.62
N GLU A 146 -7.17 -20.80 3.05
CA GLU A 146 -7.48 -21.57 4.24
C GLU A 146 -7.12 -20.85 5.56
N SER A 147 -6.30 -19.82 5.50
CA SER A 147 -5.95 -19.05 6.69
C SER A 147 -7.05 -18.05 7.03
N ALA A 148 -7.30 -17.93 8.33
CA ALA A 148 -8.20 -16.91 8.83
C ALA A 148 -7.52 -15.53 9.00
N ASN A 149 -6.20 -15.47 8.97
CA ASN A 149 -5.43 -14.24 9.13
C ASN A 149 -5.36 -13.47 7.81
N TYR A 150 -5.21 -12.15 7.89
CA TYR A 150 -4.98 -11.30 6.73
C TYR A 150 -3.51 -10.91 6.55
N ARG A 151 -2.66 -11.12 7.57
CA ARG A 151 -1.22 -10.90 7.56
C ARG A 151 -0.49 -12.23 7.71
N HIS A 152 0.44 -12.50 6.80
CA HIS A 152 1.23 -13.73 6.74
C HIS A 152 2.71 -13.41 6.71
N THR A 153 3.49 -14.15 7.48
CA THR A 153 4.95 -14.10 7.47
C THR A 153 5.50 -15.38 6.86
N VAL A 154 6.23 -15.24 5.77
CA VAL A 154 6.85 -16.35 5.03
C VAL A 154 8.37 -16.28 5.25
N GLN A 155 8.95 -17.38 5.70
CA GLN A 155 10.38 -17.51 6.02
C GLN A 155 10.88 -18.88 5.61
N LEU A 156 12.20 -19.01 5.45
CA LEU A 156 12.87 -20.30 5.27
C LEU A 156 12.88 -21.07 6.60
N ARG A 157 12.25 -22.23 6.62
CA ARG A 157 12.10 -23.08 7.80
C ARG A 157 12.39 -24.53 7.48
N ASN A 158 12.85 -25.29 8.49
CA ASN A 158 12.96 -26.74 8.39
C ASN A 158 11.58 -27.41 8.66
N GLN A 159 11.54 -28.75 8.62
CA GLN A 159 10.32 -29.53 8.83
C GLN A 159 9.72 -29.38 10.25
N GLU A 160 10.52 -29.03 11.25
CA GLU A 160 10.10 -28.72 12.62
C GLU A 160 9.68 -27.24 12.80
N GLN A 161 9.53 -26.50 11.70
CA GLN A 161 9.16 -25.07 11.70
C GLN A 161 10.19 -24.14 12.35
N GLN A 162 11.43 -24.59 12.54
CA GLN A 162 12.53 -23.75 13.02
C GLN A 162 13.01 -22.85 11.88
N VAL A 163 13.23 -21.58 12.17
CA VAL A 163 13.74 -20.61 11.18
C VAL A 163 15.19 -20.97 10.86
N TYR A 164 15.45 -21.26 9.57
CA TYR A 164 16.81 -21.55 9.08
C TYR A 164 17.61 -20.25 8.88
N PHE A 165 16.96 -19.21 8.37
CA PHE A 165 17.59 -17.93 8.12
C PHE A 165 16.61 -16.81 8.47
N ASP A 166 16.91 -16.06 9.52
CA ASP A 166 16.04 -15.05 10.13
C ASP A 166 16.06 -13.69 9.43
N ARG A 167 17.09 -13.44 8.60
CA ARG A 167 17.29 -12.16 7.90
C ARG A 167 16.62 -12.08 6.54
N GLN A 168 15.73 -13.00 6.22
CA GLN A 168 14.91 -12.95 5.00
C GLN A 168 13.46 -13.25 5.35
N THR A 169 12.62 -12.23 5.18
CA THR A 169 11.19 -12.33 5.52
C THR A 169 10.34 -11.72 4.40
N VAL A 170 9.28 -12.43 4.04
CA VAL A 170 8.22 -11.91 3.17
C VAL A 170 6.96 -11.77 4.00
N THR A 171 6.43 -10.57 4.12
CA THR A 171 5.18 -10.27 4.80
C THR A 171 4.10 -9.98 3.76
N LEU A 172 3.08 -10.82 3.69
CA LEU A 172 1.94 -10.68 2.78
C LEU A 172 0.74 -10.18 3.55
N ILE A 173 0.10 -9.14 3.04
CA ILE A 173 -1.07 -8.49 3.62
C ILE A 173 -2.22 -8.62 2.63
N GLU A 174 -3.21 -9.44 2.96
CA GLU A 174 -4.39 -9.70 2.15
C GLU A 174 -5.48 -8.66 2.46
N VAL A 175 -5.40 -7.53 1.77
CA VAL A 175 -6.21 -6.34 2.03
C VAL A 175 -7.70 -6.63 1.98
N GLU A 176 -8.17 -7.29 0.93
CA GLU A 176 -9.60 -7.64 0.79
C GLU A 176 -10.08 -8.61 1.87
N LYS A 177 -9.22 -9.54 2.31
CA LYS A 177 -9.57 -10.47 3.38
C LYS A 177 -9.83 -9.74 4.71
N PHE A 178 -9.04 -8.70 5.01
CA PHE A 178 -9.24 -7.87 6.19
C PHE A 178 -10.65 -7.28 6.20
N PHE A 179 -11.10 -6.68 5.09
CA PHE A 179 -12.41 -6.05 5.00
C PHE A 179 -13.55 -7.06 4.86
N ARG A 180 -13.35 -8.14 4.09
CA ARG A 180 -14.36 -9.19 3.94
C ARG A 180 -14.68 -9.92 5.25
N LYS A 181 -13.72 -9.98 6.17
CA LYS A 181 -13.88 -10.56 7.51
C LYS A 181 -13.88 -9.47 8.59
N ALA A 182 -14.47 -8.30 8.30
CA ALA A 182 -14.44 -7.12 9.17
C ALA A 182 -14.88 -7.39 10.61
N GLU A 183 -15.91 -8.24 10.82
CA GLU A 183 -16.38 -8.61 12.16
C GLU A 183 -15.28 -9.28 12.99
N ARG A 184 -14.48 -10.14 12.37
CA ARG A 184 -13.36 -10.82 13.04
C ARG A 184 -12.25 -9.85 13.46
N PHE A 185 -12.04 -8.80 12.68
CA PHE A 185 -10.96 -7.83 12.88
C PHE A 185 -11.46 -6.50 13.44
N ALA A 186 -12.72 -6.45 13.93
CA ALA A 186 -13.31 -5.24 14.47
C ALA A 186 -12.49 -4.65 15.63
N ASP A 187 -12.01 -5.51 16.52
CA ASP A 187 -11.22 -5.14 17.70
C ASP A 187 -9.70 -5.10 17.43
N ASP A 188 -9.26 -5.31 16.18
CA ASP A 188 -7.85 -5.21 15.84
C ASP A 188 -7.41 -3.73 15.87
N SER A 189 -6.77 -3.34 16.96
CA SER A 189 -6.22 -1.99 17.17
C SER A 189 -4.77 -1.85 16.72
N SER A 190 -4.20 -2.85 16.03
CA SER A 190 -2.83 -2.79 15.52
C SER A 190 -2.64 -1.62 14.58
N ARG A 191 -1.39 -1.10 14.52
CA ARG A 191 -1.07 0.01 13.61
C ARG A 191 -1.35 -0.35 12.15
N LEU A 192 -1.15 -1.61 11.77
CA LEU A 192 -1.49 -2.08 10.42
C LEU A 192 -2.99 -2.02 10.15
N ALA A 193 -3.83 -2.47 11.10
CA ALA A 193 -5.28 -2.37 10.96
C ALA A 193 -5.75 -0.91 10.86
N GLN A 194 -5.14 0.01 11.63
CA GLN A 194 -5.41 1.45 11.51
C GLN A 194 -5.06 1.97 10.12
N TRP A 195 -3.89 1.59 9.56
CA TRP A 195 -3.49 1.95 8.20
C TRP A 195 -4.49 1.44 7.16
N LEU A 196 -4.89 0.18 7.22
CA LEU A 196 -5.86 -0.38 6.28
C LEU A 196 -7.19 0.37 6.32
N ARG A 197 -7.71 0.65 7.52
CA ARG A 197 -8.96 1.42 7.70
C ARG A 197 -8.81 2.86 7.22
N ALA A 198 -7.72 3.54 7.57
CA ALA A 198 -7.47 4.92 7.14
C ALA A 198 -7.42 5.04 5.61
N ILE A 199 -6.71 4.13 4.93
CA ILE A 199 -6.66 4.10 3.46
C ILE A 199 -8.05 3.81 2.87
N ASP A 200 -8.78 2.83 3.40
CA ASP A 200 -10.13 2.51 2.92
C ASP A 200 -11.09 3.70 3.08
N THR A 201 -11.02 4.38 4.23
CA THR A 201 -11.81 5.60 4.49
C THR A 201 -11.49 6.70 3.49
N LEU A 202 -10.21 6.90 3.15
CA LEU A 202 -9.79 7.89 2.14
C LEU A 202 -10.19 7.48 0.73
N ASN A 203 -10.06 6.21 0.37
CA ASN A 203 -10.48 5.69 -0.94
C ASN A 203 -11.99 5.80 -1.17
N ARG A 204 -12.78 5.73 -0.10
CA ARG A 204 -14.24 5.90 -0.15
C ARG A 204 -14.71 7.33 0.10
N GLU A 205 -13.78 8.25 0.35
CA GLU A 205 -14.08 9.64 0.72
C GLU A 205 -15.05 9.75 1.94
N ALA A 206 -14.97 8.77 2.84
CA ALA A 206 -15.79 8.71 4.03
C ALA A 206 -15.29 9.66 5.14
N ASP A 207 -16.02 9.73 6.26
CA ASP A 207 -15.61 10.55 7.40
C ASP A 207 -14.27 10.08 8.00
N PHE A 208 -13.28 10.97 7.96
CA PHE A 208 -11.91 10.70 8.41
C PHE A 208 -11.63 11.19 9.84
N SER A 209 -12.64 11.59 10.58
CA SER A 209 -12.52 12.19 11.93
C SER A 209 -11.79 11.29 12.92
N GLU A 210 -11.97 9.97 12.83
CA GLU A 210 -11.30 8.97 13.66
C GLU A 210 -9.75 9.07 13.55
N PHE A 211 -9.23 9.40 12.37
CA PHE A 211 -7.80 9.45 12.08
C PHE A 211 -7.22 10.87 12.10
N ALA A 212 -8.06 11.89 12.18
CA ALA A 212 -7.67 13.31 11.98
C ALA A 212 -6.67 13.84 13.01
N ASN A 213 -6.60 13.24 14.21
CA ASN A 213 -5.68 13.62 15.27
C ASN A 213 -4.31 12.93 15.18
N ASP A 214 -4.19 11.89 14.36
CA ASP A 214 -2.92 11.20 14.15
C ASP A 214 -2.05 11.98 13.14
N PRO A 215 -0.82 12.38 13.52
CA PRO A 215 0.03 13.19 12.65
C PRO A 215 0.41 12.50 11.33
N VAL A 216 0.54 11.17 11.34
CA VAL A 216 0.85 10.37 10.15
C VAL A 216 -0.34 10.38 9.19
N PHE A 217 -1.53 10.06 9.71
CA PHE A 217 -2.74 10.01 8.89
C PHE A 217 -3.21 11.38 8.42
N LYS A 218 -2.91 12.44 9.18
CA LYS A 218 -3.14 13.83 8.71
C LYS A 218 -2.29 14.17 7.49
N VAL A 219 -1.03 13.73 7.46
CA VAL A 219 -0.18 13.91 6.26
C VAL A 219 -0.73 13.06 5.12
N LEU A 220 -1.08 11.79 5.37
CA LEU A 220 -1.68 10.92 4.36
C LEU A 220 -2.92 11.55 3.72
N GLN A 221 -3.87 12.06 4.53
CA GLN A 221 -5.07 12.73 4.06
C GLN A 221 -4.79 13.88 3.09
N ASN A 222 -3.70 14.62 3.33
CA ASN A 222 -3.30 15.71 2.44
C ASN A 222 -2.63 15.21 1.16
N GLU A 223 -1.83 14.15 1.24
CA GLU A 223 -1.05 13.69 0.08
C GLU A 223 -1.87 12.86 -0.91
N VAL A 224 -3.01 12.30 -0.50
CA VAL A 224 -3.92 11.59 -1.41
C VAL A 224 -4.83 12.50 -2.24
N LYS A 225 -4.84 13.83 -1.99
CA LYS A 225 -5.68 14.75 -2.74
C LYS A 225 -5.28 14.82 -4.20
N LEU A 226 -6.25 14.75 -5.11
CA LEU A 226 -6.04 14.77 -6.56
C LEU A 226 -5.26 16.01 -7.02
N CYS A 227 -5.50 17.17 -6.39
CA CYS A 227 -4.77 18.41 -6.66
C CYS A 227 -3.25 18.35 -6.39
N ARG A 228 -2.78 17.32 -5.67
CA ARG A 228 -1.35 17.07 -5.44
C ARG A 228 -0.69 16.35 -6.63
N PHE A 229 -1.47 15.88 -7.59
CA PHE A 229 -0.98 15.16 -8.75
C PHE A 229 -1.03 16.08 -9.98
N SER A 230 0.06 16.17 -10.73
CA SER A 230 0.07 16.92 -11.98
C SER A 230 -0.70 16.16 -13.04
N SER A 231 -1.34 16.89 -13.96
CA SER A 231 -2.03 16.32 -15.12
C SER A 231 -1.12 15.36 -15.91
N ARG A 232 0.15 15.73 -16.09
CA ARG A 232 1.13 14.88 -16.76
C ARG A 232 1.36 13.57 -16.02
N TYR A 233 1.37 13.59 -14.68
CA TYR A 233 1.54 12.39 -13.88
C TYR A 233 0.31 11.49 -13.95
N LEU A 234 -0.89 12.06 -13.90
CA LEU A 234 -2.15 11.32 -14.04
C LEU A 234 -2.27 10.63 -15.41
N MET A 235 -1.67 11.21 -16.46
CA MET A 235 -1.59 10.56 -17.78
C MET A 235 -0.65 9.34 -17.84
N THR A 236 0.31 9.23 -16.92
CA THR A 236 1.24 8.09 -16.84
C THR A 236 0.74 6.96 -15.95
N VAL A 237 -0.27 7.23 -15.14
CA VAL A 237 -0.95 6.23 -14.32
C VAL A 237 -1.83 5.39 -15.23
N ASP A 238 -1.84 4.08 -15.03
CA ASP A 238 -2.78 3.21 -15.75
C ASP A 238 -4.22 3.63 -15.39
N MET A 239 -4.86 4.31 -16.35
CA MET A 239 -6.20 4.87 -16.18
C MET A 239 -7.25 3.79 -15.90
N SER A 240 -6.96 2.52 -16.21
CA SER A 240 -7.91 1.42 -15.98
C SER A 240 -8.30 1.26 -14.50
N ASP A 241 -7.36 1.47 -13.59
CA ASP A 241 -7.64 1.39 -12.16
C ASP A 241 -8.35 2.65 -11.66
N PHE A 242 -8.04 3.80 -12.26
CA PHE A 242 -8.73 5.06 -11.98
C PHE A 242 -10.17 5.01 -12.49
N ASP A 243 -10.39 4.54 -13.72
CA ASP A 243 -11.72 4.38 -14.31
C ASP A 243 -12.59 3.42 -13.47
N LYS A 244 -12.04 2.28 -13.03
CA LYS A 244 -12.74 1.37 -12.13
C LYS A 244 -13.06 1.98 -10.77
N ALA A 245 -12.16 2.81 -10.23
CA ALA A 245 -12.40 3.51 -8.96
C ALA A 245 -13.50 4.57 -9.13
N MET A 246 -13.51 5.28 -10.27
CA MET A 246 -14.55 6.24 -10.61
C MET A 246 -15.90 5.56 -10.84
N GLU A 247 -15.96 4.47 -11.60
CA GLU A 247 -17.20 3.69 -11.79
C GLU A 247 -17.78 3.20 -10.44
N ARG A 248 -16.92 2.72 -9.54
CA ARG A 248 -17.35 2.32 -8.19
C ARG A 248 -17.88 3.51 -7.39
N TYR A 249 -17.18 4.64 -7.46
CA TYR A 249 -17.62 5.85 -6.77
C TYR A 249 -18.96 6.38 -7.32
N GLU A 250 -19.13 6.41 -8.63
CA GLU A 250 -20.39 6.80 -9.29
C GLU A 250 -21.54 5.88 -8.87
N ALA A 251 -21.31 4.57 -8.84
CA ALA A 251 -22.30 3.60 -8.39
C ALA A 251 -22.69 3.83 -6.92
N ILE A 252 -21.72 4.07 -6.02
CA ILE A 252 -21.97 4.36 -4.61
C ILE A 252 -22.72 5.68 -4.45
N THR A 253 -22.36 6.70 -5.21
CA THR A 253 -23.00 8.01 -5.23
C THR A 253 -24.45 7.91 -5.71
N GLU A 254 -24.71 7.12 -6.73
CA GLU A 254 -26.08 6.87 -7.22
C GLU A 254 -26.94 6.14 -6.18
N ILE A 255 -26.36 5.17 -5.47
CA ILE A 255 -27.02 4.49 -4.36
C ILE A 255 -27.35 5.51 -3.24
N ALA A 256 -26.39 6.36 -2.85
CA ALA A 256 -26.59 7.39 -1.85
C ALA A 256 -27.73 8.35 -2.21
N LYS A 257 -27.78 8.81 -3.48
CA LYS A 257 -28.87 9.65 -3.99
C LYS A 257 -30.21 8.95 -3.88
N LYS A 258 -30.31 7.73 -4.38
CA LYS A 258 -31.55 6.94 -4.30
C LYS A 258 -32.03 6.75 -2.89
N MET A 259 -31.14 6.41 -1.96
CA MET A 259 -31.49 6.24 -0.54
C MET A 259 -31.98 7.56 0.08
N ARG A 260 -31.30 8.68 -0.22
CA ARG A 260 -31.72 10.00 0.24
C ARG A 260 -33.13 10.37 -0.30
N ASP A 261 -33.34 10.18 -1.60
CA ASP A 261 -34.60 10.52 -2.27
C ASP A 261 -35.75 9.63 -1.80
N MET A 262 -35.46 8.42 -1.31
CA MET A 262 -36.40 7.53 -0.64
C MET A 262 -36.64 7.88 0.84
N GLY A 263 -35.97 8.92 1.35
CA GLY A 263 -36.14 9.38 2.75
C GLY A 263 -35.42 8.52 3.78
N ALA A 264 -34.38 7.77 3.38
CA ALA A 264 -33.57 7.00 4.32
C ALA A 264 -32.82 7.90 5.31
N ASP A 265 -32.66 7.41 6.53
CA ASP A 265 -31.91 8.12 7.55
C ASP A 265 -30.47 8.37 7.13
N MET A 266 -29.94 9.58 7.42
CA MET A 266 -28.59 9.99 7.02
C MET A 266 -27.51 9.04 7.57
N SER A 267 -27.67 8.57 8.80
CA SER A 267 -26.74 7.64 9.44
C SER A 267 -26.72 6.29 8.73
N LEU A 268 -27.87 5.85 8.22
CA LEU A 268 -27.99 4.64 7.42
C LEU A 268 -27.29 4.80 6.07
N ILE A 269 -27.47 5.96 5.40
CA ILE A 269 -26.83 6.24 4.13
C ILE A 269 -25.31 6.25 4.29
N VAL A 270 -24.80 6.94 5.31
CA VAL A 270 -23.37 6.95 5.66
C VAL A 270 -22.84 5.52 5.87
N LYS A 271 -23.56 4.72 6.67
CA LYS A 271 -23.17 3.34 6.99
C LYS A 271 -23.15 2.42 5.76
N VAL A 272 -24.11 2.56 4.86
CA VAL A 272 -24.23 1.71 3.66
C VAL A 272 -23.23 2.13 2.57
N THR A 273 -23.04 3.43 2.38
CA THR A 273 -22.26 3.97 1.26
C THR A 273 -20.82 4.27 1.64
N GLY A 274 -20.52 4.48 2.92
CA GLY A 274 -19.24 4.96 3.41
C GLY A 274 -18.91 6.41 3.04
N LEU A 275 -19.86 7.14 2.43
CA LEU A 275 -19.69 8.56 2.10
C LEU A 275 -19.91 9.42 3.35
N SER A 276 -19.21 10.57 3.43
CA SER A 276 -19.46 11.54 4.50
C SER A 276 -20.84 12.17 4.37
N GLU A 277 -21.43 12.60 5.50
CA GLU A 277 -22.71 13.35 5.47
C GLU A 277 -22.62 14.59 4.58
N LYS A 278 -21.47 15.29 4.59
CA LYS A 278 -21.22 16.45 3.73
C LYS A 278 -21.37 16.07 2.26
N THR A 279 -20.66 15.01 1.84
CA THR A 279 -20.74 14.52 0.47
C THR A 279 -22.17 14.14 0.09
N ILE A 280 -22.89 13.42 0.96
CA ILE A 280 -24.28 12.99 0.70
C ILE A 280 -25.22 14.21 0.55
N ARG A 281 -24.99 15.28 1.30
CA ARG A 281 -25.81 16.52 1.19
C ARG A 281 -25.52 17.30 -0.09
N GLU A 282 -24.30 17.22 -0.62
CA GLU A 282 -23.87 17.89 -1.83
C GLU A 282 -24.25 17.12 -3.13
N LEU A 283 -24.69 15.87 -3.01
CA LEU A 283 -25.22 15.05 -4.11
C LEU A 283 -26.68 15.43 -4.45
#